data_361b93333986d439926cc3861486ea52
#
_entry.id   361b93333986d439926cc3861486ea52
#
_cell.length_a   1.000
_cell.length_b   1.000
_cell.length_c   1.000
_cell.angle_alpha   90.00
_cell.angle_beta   90.00
_cell.angle_gamma   90.00
#
_symmetry.space_group_name_H-M   'P 1'
#
loop_
_entity.id
_entity.type
_entity.pdbx_description
1 polymer ?
#
loop_
_entity_poly.entity_id
_entity_poly.type
_entity_poly.pdbx_seq_one_letter_code
_entity_poly.pdbx_strand_id
1 'polypeptide(L)'
;MSSYDPIREKYRPKHIKILLIAESPPPAPDIQSSRQFYYTDRIRKDDRLFTNTIRALYPETEEYKEIQLEEYKQEWLHRFQADGWYMIEALNVSQQHEITKKQRQERIRKNLPRLIAQVKELAEENTKIILIKSNVFDVAAEPLREAGFYIPQTELLDYPGVFNQKDYRRKRHGQHQSL
;
A
#
# COMPACT_ATOMS: atom_id res chain seq x y z
N MET A 1 8.66 -16.23 -2.65
CA MET A 1 7.74 -15.44 -3.49
C MET A 1 6.36 -15.49 -2.88
N SER A 2 5.62 -14.39 -2.89
CA SER A 2 4.20 -14.37 -2.50
C SER A 2 3.34 -14.91 -3.64
N SER A 3 2.22 -15.57 -3.34
CA SER A 3 1.22 -15.98 -4.35
C SER A 3 0.64 -14.81 -5.15
N TYR A 4 0.82 -13.59 -4.65
CA TYR A 4 0.35 -12.35 -5.28
C TYR A 4 1.38 -11.65 -6.18
N ASP A 5 2.64 -12.11 -6.21
CA ASP A 5 3.69 -11.46 -6.99
C ASP A 5 3.38 -11.38 -8.49
N PRO A 6 2.84 -12.41 -9.16
CA PRO A 6 2.50 -12.32 -10.58
C PRO A 6 1.40 -11.27 -10.87
N ILE A 7 0.42 -11.15 -9.96
CA ILE A 7 -0.67 -10.16 -10.11
C ILE A 7 -0.13 -8.74 -9.91
N ARG A 8 0.76 -8.56 -8.95
CA ARG A 8 1.40 -7.27 -8.66
C ARG A 8 2.27 -6.82 -9.84
N GLU A 9 3.07 -7.71 -10.40
CA GLU A 9 3.97 -7.41 -11.52
C GLU A 9 3.24 -6.93 -12.78
N LYS A 10 2.01 -7.39 -13.02
CA LYS A 10 1.15 -6.89 -14.11
C LYS A 10 0.99 -5.37 -14.09
N TYR A 11 0.96 -4.77 -12.90
CA TYR A 11 0.75 -3.33 -12.68
C TYR A 11 2.02 -2.60 -12.25
N ARG A 12 3.21 -3.18 -12.46
CA ARG A 12 4.46 -2.52 -12.16
C ARG A 12 4.75 -1.42 -13.20
N PRO A 13 4.96 -0.16 -12.77
CA PRO A 13 5.37 0.92 -13.68
C PRO A 13 6.77 0.65 -14.25
N LYS A 14 7.04 1.22 -15.42
CA LYS A 14 8.41 1.23 -15.97
C LYS A 14 9.38 2.02 -15.05
N HIS A 15 8.89 3.13 -14.50
CA HIS A 15 9.60 3.98 -13.53
C HIS A 15 8.70 4.18 -12.32
N ILE A 16 9.17 3.76 -11.15
CA ILE A 16 8.43 3.91 -9.89
C ILE A 16 8.76 5.28 -9.30
N LYS A 17 7.84 6.22 -9.42
CA LYS A 17 7.96 7.55 -8.80
C LYS A 17 7.64 7.50 -7.31
N ILE A 18 6.59 6.76 -6.96
CA ILE A 18 6.12 6.64 -5.58
C ILE A 18 5.85 5.17 -5.24
N LEU A 19 6.55 4.69 -4.24
CA LEU A 19 6.42 3.34 -3.71
C LEU A 19 5.64 3.37 -2.39
N LEU A 20 4.46 2.75 -2.40
CA LEU A 20 3.64 2.58 -1.20
C LEU A 20 4.00 1.27 -0.51
N ILE A 21 4.20 1.30 0.80
CA ILE A 21 4.45 0.09 1.59
C ILE A 21 3.31 -0.13 2.59
N ALA A 22 2.49 -1.13 2.33
CA ALA A 22 1.44 -1.63 3.22
C ALA A 22 2.00 -2.70 4.16
N GLU A 23 1.19 -3.17 5.14
CA GLU A 23 1.68 -4.12 6.16
C GLU A 23 1.82 -5.55 5.62
N SER A 24 0.76 -6.12 5.11
CA SER A 24 0.71 -7.53 4.69
C SER A 24 -0.38 -7.77 3.66
N PRO A 25 -0.19 -8.74 2.75
CA PRO A 25 -1.24 -9.16 1.84
C PRO A 25 -2.43 -9.77 2.61
N PRO A 26 -3.60 -9.89 1.97
CA PRO A 26 -4.70 -10.72 2.51
C PRO A 26 -4.29 -12.18 2.58
N PRO A 27 -5.06 -13.06 3.23
CA PRO A 27 -4.92 -14.51 3.10
C PRO A 27 -4.97 -14.96 1.64
N ALA A 28 -4.42 -16.14 1.35
CA ALA A 28 -4.49 -16.71 0.01
C ALA A 28 -5.93 -16.78 -0.51
N PRO A 29 -6.14 -16.72 -1.85
CA PRO A 29 -7.48 -16.58 -2.43
C PRO A 29 -8.46 -17.71 -2.12
N ASP A 30 -7.96 -18.88 -1.75
CA ASP A 30 -8.71 -20.07 -1.31
C ASP A 30 -9.20 -19.96 0.15
N ILE A 31 -8.65 -19.03 0.93
CA ILE A 31 -9.05 -18.78 2.32
C ILE A 31 -10.17 -17.74 2.32
N GLN A 32 -11.30 -18.07 2.94
CA GLN A 32 -12.41 -17.12 3.09
C GLN A 32 -11.97 -15.89 3.88
N SER A 33 -11.94 -14.72 3.21
CA SER A 33 -11.54 -13.46 3.80
C SER A 33 -12.30 -12.30 3.16
N SER A 34 -12.68 -11.31 3.96
CA SER A 34 -13.21 -10.03 3.46
C SER A 34 -12.11 -9.12 2.90
N ARG A 35 -10.84 -9.39 3.22
CA ARG A 35 -9.71 -8.61 2.72
C ARG A 35 -9.40 -8.99 1.28
N GLN A 36 -9.11 -7.96 0.47
CA GLN A 36 -8.72 -8.14 -0.92
C GLN A 36 -7.27 -7.69 -1.14
N PHE A 37 -6.62 -8.34 -2.09
CA PHE A 37 -5.34 -7.87 -2.59
C PHE A 37 -5.53 -6.63 -3.47
N TYR A 38 -4.72 -5.60 -3.24
CA TYR A 38 -4.86 -4.28 -3.90
C TYR A 38 -4.98 -4.40 -5.43
N TYR A 39 -4.19 -5.25 -6.06
CA TYR A 39 -4.11 -5.42 -7.50
C TYR A 39 -5.05 -6.48 -8.09
N THR A 40 -5.93 -7.08 -7.29
CA THR A 40 -6.88 -8.04 -7.85
C THR A 40 -7.90 -7.34 -8.74
N ASP A 41 -8.18 -7.93 -9.90
CA ASP A 41 -9.19 -7.43 -10.84
C ASP A 41 -10.62 -7.78 -10.40
N ARG A 42 -10.75 -8.64 -9.37
CA ARG A 42 -12.07 -9.07 -8.88
C ARG A 42 -12.72 -7.94 -8.12
N ILE A 43 -13.93 -7.61 -8.54
CA ILE A 43 -14.81 -6.66 -7.86
C ILE A 43 -15.41 -7.36 -6.63
N ARG A 44 -15.16 -6.81 -5.47
CA ARG A 44 -15.85 -7.19 -4.23
C ARG A 44 -16.16 -5.93 -3.43
N LYS A 45 -17.27 -5.94 -2.73
CA LYS A 45 -17.61 -4.87 -1.78
C LYS A 45 -16.52 -4.73 -0.71
N ASP A 46 -16.28 -3.50 -0.26
CA ASP A 46 -15.37 -3.17 0.85
C ASP A 46 -13.86 -3.22 0.57
N ASP A 47 -13.40 -3.02 -0.66
CA ASP A 47 -11.97 -2.83 -0.96
C ASP A 47 -11.49 -1.42 -0.54
N ARG A 48 -11.48 -1.18 0.78
CA ARG A 48 -11.24 0.14 1.37
C ARG A 48 -9.84 0.68 1.12
N LEU A 49 -8.84 -0.19 1.05
CA LEU A 49 -7.48 0.27 0.74
C LEU A 49 -7.43 0.82 -0.68
N PHE A 50 -8.00 0.11 -1.64
CA PHE A 50 -8.06 0.56 -3.03
C PHE A 50 -8.90 1.84 -3.17
N THR A 51 -10.16 1.82 -2.76
CA THR A 51 -11.09 2.94 -2.97
C THR A 51 -10.62 4.23 -2.30
N ASN A 52 -10.11 4.15 -1.07
CA ASN A 52 -9.59 5.35 -0.39
C ASN A 52 -8.24 5.82 -0.95
N THR A 53 -7.40 4.92 -1.45
CA THR A 53 -6.16 5.32 -2.13
C THR A 53 -6.49 6.05 -3.44
N ILE A 54 -7.39 5.50 -4.25
CA ILE A 54 -7.82 6.14 -5.52
C ILE A 54 -8.45 7.50 -5.25
N ARG A 55 -9.34 7.63 -4.28
CA ARG A 55 -9.94 8.92 -3.92
C ARG A 55 -8.92 9.94 -3.40
N ALA A 56 -7.91 9.50 -2.68
CA ALA A 56 -6.85 10.39 -2.21
C ALA A 56 -5.95 10.90 -3.34
N LEU A 57 -5.77 10.12 -4.40
CA LEU A 57 -4.91 10.47 -5.53
C LEU A 57 -5.65 11.20 -6.66
N TYR A 58 -6.91 10.90 -6.83
CA TYR A 58 -7.74 11.36 -7.94
C TYR A 58 -9.01 12.04 -7.41
N PRO A 59 -8.94 13.36 -7.07
CA PRO A 59 -10.05 14.10 -6.46
C PRO A 59 -11.36 14.03 -7.25
N GLU A 60 -11.30 13.87 -8.56
CA GLU A 60 -12.46 13.68 -9.43
C GLU A 60 -13.31 12.45 -9.08
N THR A 61 -12.75 11.52 -8.31
CA THR A 61 -13.46 10.31 -7.87
C THR A 61 -14.25 10.48 -6.58
N GLU A 62 -14.19 11.65 -5.93
CA GLU A 62 -14.92 11.88 -4.67
C GLU A 62 -16.44 11.72 -4.81
N GLU A 63 -16.99 12.08 -5.97
CA GLU A 63 -18.43 11.93 -6.26
C GLU A 63 -18.81 10.51 -6.68
N TYR A 64 -17.83 9.63 -6.96
CA TYR A 64 -18.13 8.27 -7.38
C TYR A 64 -18.58 7.43 -6.17
N LYS A 65 -19.65 6.67 -6.37
CA LYS A 65 -20.01 5.63 -5.41
C LYS A 65 -18.93 4.56 -5.37
N GLU A 66 -18.78 3.85 -4.26
CA GLU A 66 -17.79 2.80 -4.08
C GLU A 66 -17.91 1.72 -5.17
N ILE A 67 -19.13 1.31 -5.50
CA ILE A 67 -19.40 0.35 -6.57
C ILE A 67 -18.86 0.79 -7.94
N GLN A 68 -18.91 2.08 -8.26
CA GLN A 68 -18.40 2.61 -9.52
C GLN A 68 -16.87 2.54 -9.58
N LEU A 69 -16.18 2.81 -8.45
CA LEU A 69 -14.72 2.64 -8.38
C LEU A 69 -14.31 1.17 -8.52
N GLU A 70 -15.10 0.26 -7.97
CA GLU A 70 -14.87 -1.18 -8.06
C GLU A 70 -15.11 -1.70 -9.49
N GLU A 71 -16.17 -1.23 -10.16
CA GLU A 71 -16.47 -1.59 -11.56
C GLU A 71 -15.35 -1.21 -12.53
N TYR A 72 -14.72 -0.04 -12.33
CA TYR A 72 -13.63 0.45 -13.17
C TYR A 72 -12.25 0.21 -12.54
N LYS A 73 -12.13 -0.77 -11.65
CA LYS A 73 -10.90 -1.02 -10.90
C LYS A 73 -9.67 -1.23 -11.78
N GLN A 74 -9.79 -1.97 -12.86
CA GLN A 74 -8.67 -2.20 -13.79
C GLN A 74 -8.16 -0.90 -14.41
N GLU A 75 -9.07 -0.01 -14.82
CA GLU A 75 -8.72 1.28 -15.42
C GLU A 75 -7.98 2.17 -14.42
N TRP A 76 -8.45 2.19 -13.18
CA TRP A 76 -7.78 2.91 -12.10
C TRP A 76 -6.41 2.32 -11.75
N LEU A 77 -6.26 1.00 -11.79
CA LEU A 77 -4.96 0.34 -11.60
C LEU A 77 -3.98 0.66 -12.74
N HIS A 78 -4.45 0.71 -13.98
CA HIS A 78 -3.62 1.14 -15.12
C HIS A 78 -3.24 2.62 -15.02
N ARG A 79 -4.14 3.49 -14.57
CA ARG A 79 -3.82 4.89 -14.32
C ARG A 79 -2.81 5.04 -13.20
N PHE A 80 -2.98 4.32 -12.11
CA PHE A 80 -2.04 4.26 -11.00
C PHE A 80 -0.63 3.83 -11.47
N GLN A 81 -0.57 2.80 -12.31
CA GLN A 81 0.66 2.36 -12.98
C GLN A 81 1.25 3.44 -13.88
N ALA A 82 0.46 4.05 -14.76
CA ALA A 82 0.91 5.07 -15.72
C ALA A 82 1.48 6.31 -15.02
N ASP A 83 0.90 6.68 -13.88
CA ASP A 83 1.36 7.80 -13.04
C ASP A 83 2.63 7.49 -12.23
N GLY A 84 3.10 6.23 -12.26
CA GLY A 84 4.33 5.80 -11.60
C GLY A 84 4.13 5.40 -10.13
N TRP A 85 2.92 5.06 -9.75
CA TRP A 85 2.61 4.55 -8.41
C TRP A 85 2.76 3.03 -8.36
N TYR A 86 3.34 2.54 -7.28
CA TYR A 86 3.42 1.10 -7.03
C TYR A 86 3.23 0.80 -5.54
N MET A 87 2.61 -0.34 -5.23
CA MET A 87 2.36 -0.76 -3.84
C MET A 87 2.93 -2.15 -3.58
N ILE A 88 3.67 -2.27 -2.49
CA ILE A 88 4.15 -3.56 -1.95
C ILE A 88 3.73 -3.72 -0.49
N GLU A 89 3.97 -4.87 0.09
CA GLU A 89 3.76 -5.14 1.50
C GLU A 89 5.09 -5.38 2.23
N ALA A 90 5.15 -4.85 3.48
CA ALA A 90 6.29 -5.08 4.37
C ALA A 90 6.48 -6.57 4.70
N LEU A 91 5.42 -7.35 4.67
CA LEU A 91 5.42 -8.79 4.89
C LEU A 91 4.92 -9.51 3.63
N ASN A 92 5.50 -10.67 3.32
CA ASN A 92 5.11 -11.50 2.18
C ASN A 92 4.02 -12.54 2.51
N VAL A 93 3.59 -12.57 3.76
CA VAL A 93 2.55 -13.49 4.26
C VAL A 93 1.46 -12.72 4.97
N SER A 94 0.23 -13.23 4.90
CA SER A 94 -0.90 -12.66 5.61
C SER A 94 -0.70 -12.70 7.12
N GLN A 95 -1.19 -11.68 7.81
CA GLN A 95 -1.23 -11.64 9.26
C GLN A 95 -2.56 -12.21 9.77
N GLN A 96 -2.48 -13.04 10.78
CA GLN A 96 -3.66 -13.47 11.54
C GLN A 96 -4.24 -12.28 12.31
N HIS A 97 -5.56 -12.22 12.42
CA HIS A 97 -6.24 -11.10 13.09
C HIS A 97 -5.99 -11.03 14.60
N GLU A 98 -5.72 -12.16 15.22
CA GLU A 98 -5.62 -12.31 16.67
C GLU A 98 -4.27 -11.92 17.28
N ILE A 99 -3.30 -11.47 16.47
CA ILE A 99 -2.00 -11.08 16.99
C ILE A 99 -1.98 -9.61 17.44
N THR A 100 -1.25 -9.36 18.53
CA THR A 100 -1.09 -8.01 19.11
C THR A 100 -0.31 -7.06 18.21
N LYS A 101 -0.41 -5.73 18.45
CA LYS A 101 0.42 -4.72 17.79
C LYS A 101 1.91 -5.06 17.90
N LYS A 102 2.38 -5.43 19.10
CA LYS A 102 3.78 -5.79 19.37
C LYS A 102 4.23 -6.98 18.52
N GLN A 103 3.41 -8.02 18.42
CA GLN A 103 3.72 -9.18 17.58
C GLN A 103 3.77 -8.85 16.08
N ARG A 104 2.90 -7.94 15.61
CA ARG A 104 2.93 -7.44 14.21
C ARG A 104 4.23 -6.68 13.94
N GLN A 105 4.59 -5.77 14.81
CA GLN A 105 5.83 -4.99 14.70
C GLN A 105 7.07 -5.90 14.73
N GLU A 106 7.08 -6.92 15.60
CA GLU A 106 8.18 -7.90 15.65
C GLU A 106 8.32 -8.69 14.35
N ARG A 107 7.22 -9.10 13.74
CA ARG A 107 7.26 -9.76 12.42
C ARG A 107 7.82 -8.83 11.34
N ILE A 108 7.41 -7.56 11.32
CA ILE A 108 7.95 -6.57 10.38
C ILE A 108 9.45 -6.40 10.62
N ARG A 109 9.88 -6.27 11.89
CA ARG A 109 11.29 -6.11 12.27
C ARG A 109 12.14 -7.29 11.78
N LYS A 110 11.70 -8.52 11.97
CA LYS A 110 12.38 -9.71 11.46
C LYS A 110 12.47 -9.75 9.93
N ASN A 111 11.54 -9.10 9.25
CA ASN A 111 11.47 -9.08 7.79
C ASN A 111 12.16 -7.86 7.14
N LEU A 112 12.69 -6.92 7.93
CA LEU A 112 13.36 -5.72 7.44
C LEU A 112 14.46 -5.99 6.41
N PRO A 113 15.37 -6.97 6.60
CA PRO A 113 16.41 -7.24 5.59
C PRO A 113 15.82 -7.57 4.21
N ARG A 114 14.75 -8.37 4.17
CA ARG A 114 14.06 -8.69 2.91
C ARG A 114 13.37 -7.45 2.33
N LEU A 115 12.68 -6.67 3.18
CA LEU A 115 12.00 -5.45 2.74
C LEU A 115 13.00 -4.45 2.13
N ILE A 116 14.12 -4.20 2.80
CA ILE A 116 15.17 -3.30 2.32
C ILE A 116 15.73 -3.79 0.97
N ALA A 117 16.00 -5.09 0.85
CA ALA A 117 16.46 -5.68 -0.41
C ALA A 117 15.42 -5.49 -1.54
N GLN A 118 14.15 -5.73 -1.26
CA GLN A 118 13.07 -5.54 -2.23
C GLN A 118 12.92 -4.06 -2.64
N VAL A 119 13.00 -3.15 -1.67
CA VAL A 119 12.94 -1.70 -1.96
C VAL A 119 14.13 -1.29 -2.83
N LYS A 120 15.32 -1.83 -2.57
CA LYS A 120 16.53 -1.56 -3.38
C LYS A 120 16.40 -2.03 -4.83
N GLU A 121 15.67 -3.11 -5.08
CA GLU A 121 15.38 -3.60 -6.44
C GLU A 121 14.34 -2.76 -7.17
N LEU A 122 13.45 -2.09 -6.43
CA LEU A 122 12.30 -1.37 -6.99
C LEU A 122 12.52 0.14 -7.08
N ALA A 123 13.24 0.71 -6.11
CA ALA A 123 13.40 2.16 -6.00
C ALA A 123 14.53 2.67 -6.90
N GLU A 124 14.25 3.73 -7.64
CA GLU A 124 15.20 4.55 -8.35
C GLU A 124 15.63 5.73 -7.45
N GLU A 125 16.66 6.50 -7.86
CA GLU A 125 17.22 7.61 -7.08
C GLU A 125 16.15 8.62 -6.58
N ASN A 126 15.15 8.89 -7.39
CA ASN A 126 14.08 9.85 -7.07
C ASN A 126 12.78 9.20 -6.58
N THR A 127 12.78 7.90 -6.32
CA THR A 127 11.59 7.21 -5.82
C THR A 127 11.27 7.66 -4.40
N LYS A 128 10.05 8.13 -4.18
CA LYS A 128 9.55 8.51 -2.86
C LYS A 128 8.84 7.33 -2.23
N ILE A 129 9.16 7.03 -0.97
CA ILE A 129 8.57 5.92 -0.25
C ILE A 129 7.56 6.43 0.77
N ILE A 130 6.36 5.87 0.77
CA ILE A 130 5.31 6.21 1.71
C ILE A 130 4.83 4.95 2.42
N LEU A 131 4.89 4.98 3.75
CA LEU A 131 4.53 3.88 4.63
C LEU A 131 3.08 4.01 5.08
N ILE A 132 2.28 2.98 4.83
CA ILE A 132 0.87 2.93 5.21
C ILE A 132 0.74 2.11 6.48
N LYS A 133 0.03 2.66 7.49
CA LYS A 133 -0.21 2.07 8.79
C LYS A 133 0.92 2.27 9.80
N SER A 134 0.53 2.56 11.04
CA SER A 134 1.46 2.83 12.14
C SER A 134 2.48 1.71 12.37
N ASN A 135 2.05 0.45 12.33
CA ASN A 135 2.97 -0.68 12.52
C ASN A 135 4.15 -0.69 11.53
N VAL A 136 3.89 -0.30 10.27
CA VAL A 136 4.94 -0.24 9.24
C VAL A 136 5.82 0.97 9.46
N PHE A 137 5.23 2.13 9.72
CA PHE A 137 5.96 3.36 9.96
C PHE A 137 6.88 3.26 11.18
N ASP A 138 6.32 2.83 12.33
CA ASP A 138 7.04 2.71 13.60
C ASP A 138 8.29 1.82 13.50
N VAL A 139 8.27 0.83 12.60
CA VAL A 139 9.34 -0.18 12.51
C VAL A 139 10.26 0.02 11.31
N ALA A 140 9.74 0.46 10.16
CA ALA A 140 10.48 0.46 8.91
C ALA A 140 10.97 1.85 8.47
N ALA A 141 10.41 2.95 9.00
CA ALA A 141 10.76 4.28 8.54
C ALA A 141 12.26 4.60 8.72
N GLU A 142 12.77 4.43 9.93
CA GLU A 142 14.17 4.75 10.24
C GLU A 142 15.15 3.80 9.54
N PRO A 143 14.98 2.46 9.60
CA PRO A 143 15.86 1.54 8.86
C PRO A 143 15.90 1.79 7.35
N LEU A 144 14.79 2.20 6.74
CA LEU A 144 14.77 2.56 5.32
C LEU A 144 15.49 3.89 5.04
N ARG A 145 15.37 4.90 5.92
CA ARG A 145 16.15 6.14 5.82
C ARG A 145 17.65 5.88 5.99
N GLU A 146 18.03 5.08 6.97
CA GLU A 146 19.43 4.66 7.18
C GLU A 146 20.01 3.91 5.97
N ALA A 147 19.15 3.17 5.25
CA ALA A 147 19.52 2.51 4.00
C ALA A 147 19.60 3.47 2.79
N GLY A 148 19.37 4.79 2.99
CA GLY A 148 19.48 5.82 1.97
C GLY A 148 18.20 6.11 1.17
N PHE A 149 17.06 5.58 1.56
CA PHE A 149 15.81 5.81 0.84
C PHE A 149 15.10 7.09 1.30
N TYR A 150 14.45 7.77 0.34
CA TYR A 150 13.71 9.00 0.63
C TYR A 150 12.29 8.71 1.11
N ILE A 151 12.05 9.00 2.38
CA ILE A 151 10.74 8.91 3.03
C ILE A 151 10.31 10.31 3.47
N PRO A 152 9.52 11.03 2.64
CA PRO A 152 9.11 12.43 2.93
C PRO A 152 8.09 12.51 4.05
N GLN A 153 7.56 11.40 4.48
CA GLN A 153 6.49 11.29 5.45
C GLN A 153 6.94 11.72 6.85
N THR A 154 6.33 12.76 7.40
CA THR A 154 6.60 13.28 8.75
C THR A 154 5.59 12.80 9.79
N GLU A 155 4.43 12.31 9.34
CA GLU A 155 3.37 11.78 10.20
C GLU A 155 2.88 10.42 9.71
N LEU A 156 2.22 9.70 10.62
CA LEU A 156 1.67 8.37 10.36
C LEU A 156 0.50 8.42 9.36
N LEU A 157 0.50 7.46 8.44
CA LEU A 157 -0.67 7.11 7.64
C LEU A 157 -1.31 5.85 8.19
N ASP A 158 -2.42 6.01 8.87
CA ASP A 158 -3.20 4.86 9.32
C ASP A 158 -3.88 4.14 8.15
N TYR A 159 -4.10 2.84 8.32
CA TYR A 159 -4.87 2.07 7.36
C TYR A 159 -6.29 2.66 7.22
N PRO A 160 -6.83 2.83 6.00
CA PRO A 160 -8.14 3.43 5.75
C PRO A 160 -9.30 2.47 6.12
N GLY A 161 -9.39 2.12 7.39
CA GLY A 161 -10.50 1.35 7.96
C GLY A 161 -11.78 2.18 8.07
N VAL A 162 -12.81 1.62 8.73
CA VAL A 162 -14.13 2.28 8.85
C VAL A 162 -14.03 3.67 9.48
N PHE A 163 -13.17 3.83 10.48
CA PHE A 163 -13.08 5.08 11.25
C PHE A 163 -12.06 6.08 10.71
N ASN A 164 -11.06 5.63 9.95
CA ASN A 164 -9.90 6.45 9.56
C ASN A 164 -9.94 6.90 8.09
N GLN A 165 -11.01 6.62 7.34
CA GLN A 165 -11.05 6.85 5.90
C GLN A 165 -10.81 8.31 5.50
N LYS A 166 -11.45 9.28 6.21
CA LYS A 166 -11.30 10.71 5.94
C LYS A 166 -9.89 11.21 6.25
N ASP A 167 -9.33 10.78 7.38
CA ASP A 167 -7.98 11.17 7.79
C ASP A 167 -6.92 10.55 6.87
N TYR A 168 -7.07 9.30 6.47
CA TYR A 168 -6.21 8.67 5.48
C TYR A 168 -6.19 9.45 4.16
N ARG A 169 -7.36 9.80 3.63
CA ARG A 169 -7.47 10.55 2.37
C ARG A 169 -6.84 11.93 2.49
N ARG A 170 -7.14 12.68 3.55
CA ARG A 170 -6.59 14.00 3.81
C ARG A 170 -5.05 13.98 3.91
N LYS A 171 -4.49 13.09 4.74
CA LYS A 171 -3.04 12.96 4.92
C LYS A 171 -2.35 12.52 3.64
N ARG A 172 -2.97 11.61 2.93
CA ARG A 172 -2.45 11.11 1.67
C ARG A 172 -2.40 12.17 0.58
N HIS A 173 -3.47 12.96 0.46
CA HIS A 173 -3.54 14.07 -0.50
C HIS A 173 -2.48 15.13 -0.18
N GLY A 174 -2.34 15.52 1.09
CA GLY A 174 -1.29 16.47 1.52
C GLY A 174 0.12 15.98 1.19
N GLN A 175 0.42 14.70 1.41
CA GLN A 175 1.71 14.12 1.07
C GLN A 175 1.97 14.02 -0.44
N HIS A 176 0.92 13.81 -1.25
CA HIS A 176 1.03 13.86 -2.69
C HIS A 176 1.33 15.27 -3.21
N GLN A 177 0.70 16.31 -2.65
CA GLN A 177 0.95 17.70 -3.02
C GLN A 177 2.33 18.21 -2.59
N SER A 178 2.88 17.66 -1.52
CA SER A 178 4.23 17.96 -1.06
C SER A 178 5.33 17.28 -1.89
N LEU A 179 4.93 16.58 -2.89
CA LEU A 179 5.77 15.80 -3.79
C LEU A 179 5.92 16.51 -5.15
#